data_d4c5bcad17a6edec462cf19281c4cc6d
#
_entry.id   d4c5bcad17a6edec462cf19281c4cc6d
#
_cell.length_a   1.000
_cell.length_b   1.000
_cell.length_c   1.000
_cell.angle_alpha   90.00
_cell.angle_beta   90.00
_cell.angle_gamma   90.00
#
_symmetry.space_group_name_H-M   'P 1'
#
loop_
_entity.id
_entity.type
_entity.pdbx_description
1 polymer ?
#
loop_
_entity_poly.entity_id
_entity_poly.type
_entity_poly.pdbx_seq_one_letter_code
_entity_poly.pdbx_strand_id
1 'polypeptide(L)'
;MSGTLLDLGSQPLVNNLCNSANEALEAERFPLRAVYRDDLTIHLDTEVPPEKLYAHYLYRSGVNRPYIEHCKELYKSLSHLNMGTVIDVGGNDGTLLNTFRETSKEIDFWSGIKPKQFVNVDISQNLKEVNEEAGNTYVCGQFDDTMDLPKANIIVSTNVFQHTKDIHAFLRGIVKCLNGVWVLEFPYTLTTLETLQFDQFYHEHYYYWLVSPLVKLFEDYGLRIIFAKHFPIHGGTMRLWITNSSMGPGIDSLIATMAKKERQIDFDAFNGKCQKQMNTCIDFLDGLKGRTVFFGAAAKGCVFLDAIKCSIKTMPDSFIIDDTPDKQGLFVPGTGFKVCTRDRLAKEKVDNIVILAHNFADYIAASLCRNFSGNIYTCLPTIVHF
;
A
#
# COMPACT_ATOMS: atom_id res chain seq x y z
N MET A 1 -8.17 -25.56 -10.03
CA MET A 1 -9.40 -25.22 -9.25
C MET A 1 -9.28 -23.76 -8.87
N SER A 2 -10.34 -22.98 -8.94
CA SER A 2 -10.41 -21.64 -8.38
C SER A 2 -11.21 -21.72 -7.08
N GLY A 3 -10.81 -20.96 -6.06
CA GLY A 3 -11.49 -20.94 -4.77
C GLY A 3 -11.58 -19.54 -4.19
N THR A 4 -12.40 -19.39 -3.15
CA THR A 4 -12.48 -18.16 -2.37
C THR A 4 -11.34 -18.14 -1.36
N LEU A 5 -10.47 -17.13 -1.46
CA LEU A 5 -9.38 -16.93 -0.51
C LEU A 5 -9.88 -16.25 0.77
N LEU A 6 -10.63 -15.15 0.61
CA LEU A 6 -11.18 -14.34 1.70
C LEU A 6 -12.50 -13.73 1.28
N ASP A 7 -13.48 -13.75 2.18
CA ASP A 7 -14.74 -13.04 2.02
C ASP A 7 -15.01 -12.19 3.26
N LEU A 8 -14.97 -10.85 3.09
CA LEU A 8 -15.27 -9.88 4.14
C LEU A 8 -16.70 -9.34 4.05
N GLY A 9 -17.55 -9.97 3.21
CA GLY A 9 -18.91 -9.49 2.96
C GLY A 9 -18.91 -8.17 2.19
N SER A 10 -19.93 -7.35 2.42
CA SER A 10 -19.99 -6.00 1.82
C SER A 10 -19.27 -4.99 2.69
N GLN A 11 -18.34 -4.26 2.09
CA GLN A 11 -17.51 -3.24 2.74
C GLN A 11 -17.72 -1.86 2.06
N PRO A 12 -17.61 -0.74 2.79
CA PRO A 12 -17.58 0.58 2.19
C PRO A 12 -16.24 0.82 1.48
N LEU A 13 -16.18 1.84 0.61
CA LEU A 13 -14.92 2.26 -0.01
C LEU A 13 -14.06 3.02 1.00
N VAL A 14 -12.90 2.50 1.33
CA VAL A 14 -12.09 2.89 2.48
C VAL A 14 -11.54 4.33 2.43
N ASN A 15 -11.32 4.88 1.25
CA ASN A 15 -10.79 6.23 1.07
C ASN A 15 -11.90 7.29 0.83
N ASN A 16 -13.17 6.89 0.76
CA ASN A 16 -14.30 7.80 0.59
C ASN A 16 -14.77 8.33 1.96
N LEU A 17 -13.92 9.15 2.60
CA LEU A 17 -14.27 9.79 3.86
C LEU A 17 -15.51 10.70 3.68
N CYS A 18 -16.38 10.71 4.67
CA CYS A 18 -17.68 11.36 4.64
C CYS A 18 -17.71 12.67 5.42
N ASN A 19 -18.69 13.55 5.14
CA ASN A 19 -18.81 14.84 5.83
C ASN A 19 -19.60 14.76 7.14
N SER A 20 -20.32 13.66 7.37
CA SER A 20 -21.08 13.44 8.60
C SER A 20 -21.04 11.98 9.05
N ALA A 21 -21.35 11.75 10.33
CA ALA A 21 -21.43 10.40 10.89
C ALA A 21 -22.56 9.58 10.25
N ASN A 22 -23.70 10.20 9.96
CA ASN A 22 -24.82 9.51 9.33
C ASN A 22 -24.48 9.09 7.91
N GLU A 23 -23.89 9.98 7.10
CA GLU A 23 -23.41 9.66 5.75
C GLU A 23 -22.41 8.50 5.81
N ALA A 24 -21.48 8.51 6.76
CA ALA A 24 -20.49 7.44 6.92
C ALA A 24 -21.13 6.09 7.31
N LEU A 25 -22.16 6.08 8.16
CA LEU A 25 -22.88 4.86 8.54
C LEU A 25 -23.75 4.29 7.39
N GLU A 26 -24.21 5.16 6.47
CA GLU A 26 -25.03 4.83 5.31
C GLU A 26 -24.19 4.73 4.02
N ALA A 27 -22.85 4.78 4.12
CA ALA A 27 -21.97 4.72 2.97
C ALA A 27 -22.27 3.51 2.09
N GLU A 28 -22.25 3.72 0.78
CA GLU A 28 -22.46 2.65 -0.21
C GLU A 28 -21.45 1.52 0.00
N ARG A 29 -21.91 0.29 -0.13
CA ARG A 29 -21.12 -0.92 0.18
C ARG A 29 -21.04 -1.82 -1.03
N PHE A 30 -19.88 -2.43 -1.22
CA PHE A 30 -19.59 -3.36 -2.32
C PHE A 30 -19.09 -4.70 -1.75
N PRO A 31 -19.39 -5.83 -2.39
CA PRO A 31 -18.79 -7.10 -2.00
C PRO A 31 -17.27 -7.01 -2.02
N LEU A 32 -16.63 -7.51 -0.97
CA LEU A 32 -15.17 -7.58 -0.88
C LEU A 32 -14.73 -9.02 -0.71
N ARG A 33 -14.54 -9.68 -1.84
CA ARG A 33 -14.15 -11.07 -1.92
C ARG A 33 -12.94 -11.24 -2.82
N ALA A 34 -11.89 -11.88 -2.28
CA ALA A 34 -10.70 -12.27 -3.02
C ALA A 34 -10.78 -13.75 -3.39
N VAL A 35 -10.42 -14.05 -4.63
CA VAL A 35 -10.39 -15.40 -5.18
C VAL A 35 -8.99 -15.75 -5.67
N TYR A 36 -8.66 -17.05 -5.69
CA TYR A 36 -7.39 -17.55 -6.22
C TYR A 36 -7.61 -18.54 -7.36
N ARG A 37 -6.61 -18.67 -8.23
CA ARG A 37 -6.57 -19.60 -9.37
C ARG A 37 -5.44 -20.62 -9.22
N ASP A 38 -5.46 -21.67 -10.03
CA ASP A 38 -4.43 -22.74 -10.04
C ASP A 38 -3.01 -22.24 -10.35
N ASP A 39 -2.92 -21.13 -11.08
CA ASP A 39 -1.66 -20.45 -11.40
C ASP A 39 -1.15 -19.53 -10.27
N LEU A 40 -1.79 -19.57 -9.10
CA LEU A 40 -1.53 -18.72 -7.95
C LEU A 40 -1.85 -17.24 -8.14
N THR A 41 -2.58 -16.88 -9.20
CA THR A 41 -3.10 -15.51 -9.36
C THR A 41 -4.22 -15.29 -8.35
N ILE A 42 -4.11 -14.21 -7.57
CA ILE A 42 -5.10 -13.80 -6.57
C ILE A 42 -5.64 -12.42 -6.97
N HIS A 43 -6.97 -12.29 -7.02
CA HIS A 43 -7.61 -11.03 -7.41
C HIS A 43 -8.97 -10.86 -6.71
N LEU A 44 -9.50 -9.64 -6.70
CA LEU A 44 -10.89 -9.41 -6.33
C LEU A 44 -11.80 -9.93 -7.44
N ASP A 45 -12.92 -10.54 -7.07
CA ASP A 45 -13.95 -10.98 -8.03
C ASP A 45 -15.05 -9.92 -8.23
N THR A 46 -14.98 -8.81 -7.51
CA THR A 46 -15.91 -7.68 -7.62
C THR A 46 -15.18 -6.47 -8.19
N GLU A 47 -15.77 -5.87 -9.21
CA GLU A 47 -15.29 -4.63 -9.79
C GLU A 47 -16.10 -3.45 -9.26
N VAL A 48 -15.40 -2.43 -8.76
CA VAL A 48 -16.00 -1.14 -8.44
C VAL A 48 -15.61 -0.14 -9.53
N PRO A 49 -16.55 0.68 -10.03
CA PRO A 49 -16.24 1.68 -11.04
C PRO A 49 -15.12 2.63 -10.58
N PRO A 50 -14.09 2.91 -11.42
CA PRO A 50 -12.95 3.75 -11.06
C PRO A 50 -13.33 5.15 -10.55
N GLU A 51 -14.39 5.75 -11.12
CA GLU A 51 -14.92 7.04 -10.70
C GLU A 51 -15.44 7.04 -9.26
N LYS A 52 -15.83 5.89 -8.71
CA LYS A 52 -16.21 5.75 -7.30
C LYS A 52 -14.99 5.51 -6.40
N LEU A 53 -13.96 4.78 -6.90
CA LEU A 53 -12.75 4.47 -6.14
C LEU A 53 -11.86 5.69 -5.91
N TYR A 54 -11.75 6.56 -6.92
CA TYR A 54 -10.76 7.64 -6.93
C TYR A 54 -11.39 9.05 -6.87
N ALA A 55 -12.70 9.15 -6.58
CA ALA A 55 -13.41 10.44 -6.51
C ALA A 55 -12.77 11.41 -5.50
N HIS A 56 -12.20 10.91 -4.40
CA HIS A 56 -11.62 11.69 -3.30
C HIS A 56 -10.30 11.06 -2.80
N TYR A 57 -9.31 10.94 -3.68
CA TYR A 57 -8.03 10.33 -3.31
C TYR A 57 -7.18 11.31 -2.50
N LEU A 58 -7.12 11.11 -1.18
CA LEU A 58 -6.45 12.00 -0.21
C LEU A 58 -5.05 11.51 0.22
N TYR A 59 -4.56 10.41 -0.36
CA TYR A 59 -3.26 9.86 0.05
C TYR A 59 -2.11 10.72 -0.46
N ARG A 60 -1.15 11.04 0.42
CA ARG A 60 0.12 11.70 0.09
C ARG A 60 1.29 10.89 0.65
N SER A 61 2.26 10.57 -0.18
CA SER A 61 3.42 9.76 0.19
C SER A 61 4.39 10.49 1.11
N GLY A 62 4.53 11.80 0.96
CA GLY A 62 5.53 12.63 1.63
C GLY A 62 5.36 12.82 3.14
N VAL A 63 4.19 12.50 3.70
CA VAL A 63 3.96 12.58 5.15
C VAL A 63 4.61 11.43 5.94
N ASN A 64 5.14 10.41 5.25
CA ASN A 64 5.63 9.19 5.87
C ASN A 64 7.16 9.11 5.87
N ARG A 65 7.80 9.51 6.99
CA ARG A 65 9.26 9.48 7.14
C ARG A 65 9.91 8.10 6.88
N PRO A 66 9.39 6.97 7.39
CA PRO A 66 9.89 5.65 7.04
C PRO A 66 9.92 5.38 5.52
N TYR A 67 8.93 5.87 4.77
CA TYR A 67 8.91 5.73 3.31
C TYR A 67 10.03 6.55 2.64
N ILE A 68 10.33 7.75 3.13
CA ILE A 68 11.44 8.57 2.61
C ILE A 68 12.78 7.82 2.78
N GLU A 69 13.03 7.23 3.95
CA GLU A 69 14.25 6.44 4.18
C GLU A 69 14.30 5.18 3.27
N HIS A 70 13.15 4.57 3.01
CA HIS A 70 13.03 3.47 2.05
C HIS A 70 13.37 3.91 0.61
N CYS A 71 12.94 5.10 0.19
CA CYS A 71 13.31 5.69 -1.10
C CYS A 71 14.81 5.98 -1.21
N LYS A 72 15.45 6.45 -0.13
CA LYS A 72 16.91 6.64 -0.08
C LYS A 72 17.67 5.31 -0.24
N GLU A 73 17.18 4.25 0.42
CA GLU A 73 17.77 2.90 0.28
C GLU A 73 17.61 2.40 -1.17
N LEU A 74 16.44 2.60 -1.78
CA LEU A 74 16.23 2.25 -3.17
C LEU A 74 17.21 3.01 -4.09
N TYR A 75 17.34 4.33 -3.92
CA TYR A 75 18.30 5.11 -4.70
C TYR A 75 19.73 4.55 -4.57
N LYS A 76 20.18 4.26 -3.34
CA LYS A 76 21.52 3.69 -3.08
C LYS A 76 21.70 2.36 -3.80
N SER A 77 20.67 1.52 -3.84
CA SER A 77 20.73 0.23 -4.54
C SER A 77 20.87 0.35 -6.07
N LEU A 78 20.46 1.49 -6.63
CA LEU A 78 20.51 1.79 -8.06
C LEU A 78 21.71 2.68 -8.46
N SER A 79 22.43 3.26 -7.50
CA SER A 79 23.46 4.29 -7.75
C SER A 79 24.65 3.82 -8.60
N HIS A 80 24.83 2.50 -8.75
CA HIS A 80 25.86 1.91 -9.63
C HIS A 80 25.42 1.79 -11.10
N LEU A 81 24.14 2.06 -11.40
CA LEU A 81 23.57 1.99 -12.74
C LEU A 81 23.60 3.36 -13.43
N ASN A 82 23.43 3.35 -14.75
CA ASN A 82 23.12 4.57 -15.49
C ASN A 82 21.68 4.98 -15.18
N MET A 83 21.49 6.06 -14.46
CA MET A 83 20.15 6.52 -14.05
C MET A 83 19.55 7.57 -15.02
N GLY A 84 20.25 8.08 -15.99
CA GLY A 84 19.86 9.07 -17.03
C GLY A 84 18.44 9.62 -16.92
N THR A 85 17.46 8.91 -17.48
CA THR A 85 16.02 9.19 -17.32
C THR A 85 15.40 8.23 -16.32
N VAL A 86 14.70 8.77 -15.32
CA VAL A 86 13.94 8.03 -14.30
C VAL A 86 12.47 8.34 -14.48
N ILE A 87 11.65 7.29 -14.63
CA ILE A 87 10.18 7.39 -14.63
C ILE A 87 9.66 6.75 -13.35
N ASP A 88 8.80 7.46 -12.62
CA ASP A 88 8.04 6.94 -11.48
C ASP A 88 6.57 6.80 -11.90
N VAL A 89 6.08 5.56 -11.95
CA VAL A 89 4.71 5.25 -12.33
C VAL A 89 3.87 5.09 -11.06
N GLY A 90 2.81 5.91 -10.95
CA GLY A 90 2.04 6.08 -9.73
C GLY A 90 2.81 6.85 -8.67
N GLY A 91 3.63 7.83 -9.10
CA GLY A 91 4.59 8.53 -8.23
C GLY A 91 3.97 9.55 -7.28
N ASN A 92 2.64 9.68 -7.26
CA ASN A 92 1.87 10.52 -6.33
C ASN A 92 2.44 11.95 -6.23
N ASP A 93 2.74 12.45 -5.05
CA ASP A 93 3.28 13.80 -4.80
C ASP A 93 4.76 13.99 -5.19
N GLY A 94 5.37 13.00 -5.86
CA GLY A 94 6.76 13.05 -6.33
C GLY A 94 7.80 12.80 -5.24
N THR A 95 7.40 12.35 -4.06
CA THR A 95 8.31 12.11 -2.92
C THR A 95 9.48 11.22 -3.29
N LEU A 96 9.27 10.14 -4.05
CA LEU A 96 10.36 9.23 -4.47
C LEU A 96 11.37 9.96 -5.36
N LEU A 97 10.91 10.66 -6.40
CA LEU A 97 11.78 11.38 -7.33
C LEU A 97 12.54 12.53 -6.65
N ASN A 98 11.86 13.25 -5.74
CA ASN A 98 12.46 14.31 -4.95
C ASN A 98 13.55 13.74 -4.01
N THR A 99 13.29 12.60 -3.37
CA THR A 99 14.28 11.89 -2.56
C THR A 99 15.48 11.44 -3.39
N PHE A 100 15.25 10.95 -4.61
CA PHE A 100 16.32 10.59 -5.55
C PHE A 100 17.18 11.79 -5.91
N ARG A 101 16.54 12.94 -6.20
CA ARG A 101 17.24 14.19 -6.53
C ARG A 101 18.12 14.67 -5.38
N GLU A 102 17.60 14.67 -4.14
CA GLU A 102 18.38 15.09 -2.97
C GLU A 102 19.51 14.10 -2.65
N THR A 103 19.21 12.80 -2.61
CA THR A 103 20.22 11.78 -2.32
C THR A 103 21.33 11.77 -3.37
N SER A 104 21.03 12.12 -4.62
CA SER A 104 22.03 12.21 -5.69
C SER A 104 23.09 13.29 -5.48
N LYS A 105 22.81 14.29 -4.65
CA LYS A 105 23.77 15.35 -4.29
C LYS A 105 24.75 14.90 -3.21
N GLU A 106 24.33 13.94 -2.37
CA GLU A 106 25.07 13.47 -1.20
C GLU A 106 26.01 12.30 -1.51
N ILE A 107 25.77 11.57 -2.60
CA ILE A 107 26.52 10.36 -2.95
C ILE A 107 27.49 10.64 -4.08
N ASP A 108 28.80 10.35 -3.85
CA ASP A 108 29.80 10.30 -4.91
C ASP A 108 29.63 9.02 -5.75
N PHE A 109 29.41 9.21 -7.04
CA PHE A 109 29.20 8.13 -7.99
C PHE A 109 30.52 7.48 -8.40
N TRP A 110 30.69 6.21 -8.12
CA TRP A 110 31.87 5.45 -8.53
C TRP A 110 31.93 5.20 -10.04
N SER A 111 30.79 5.19 -10.75
CA SER A 111 30.75 4.95 -12.21
C SER A 111 29.40 5.27 -12.89
N GLY A 112 28.37 5.70 -12.16
CA GLY A 112 27.03 5.87 -12.71
C GLY A 112 26.77 7.27 -13.29
N ILE A 113 25.92 7.37 -14.31
CA ILE A 113 25.40 8.64 -14.79
C ILE A 113 24.26 9.06 -13.85
N LYS A 114 24.41 10.24 -13.21
CA LYS A 114 23.36 10.84 -12.36
C LYS A 114 22.05 11.01 -13.14
N PRO A 115 20.91 10.96 -12.46
CA PRO A 115 19.63 11.28 -13.10
C PRO A 115 19.66 12.68 -13.70
N LYS A 116 19.22 12.79 -14.95
CA LYS A 116 19.13 14.07 -15.68
C LYS A 116 17.69 14.49 -15.88
N GLN A 117 16.77 13.54 -15.95
CA GLN A 117 15.37 13.75 -16.17
C GLN A 117 14.56 12.89 -15.21
N PHE A 118 13.56 13.53 -14.58
CA PHE A 118 12.60 12.88 -13.69
C PHE A 118 11.20 13.06 -14.26
N VAL A 119 10.48 11.96 -14.48
CA VAL A 119 9.12 11.95 -15.00
C VAL A 119 8.22 11.24 -14.00
N ASN A 120 7.21 11.93 -13.53
CA ASN A 120 6.16 11.36 -12.68
C ASN A 120 4.89 11.12 -13.50
N VAL A 121 4.39 9.91 -13.50
CA VAL A 121 3.13 9.56 -14.14
C VAL A 121 2.12 9.19 -13.06
N ASP A 122 1.02 9.93 -12.96
CA ASP A 122 -0.03 9.67 -11.97
C ASP A 122 -1.41 10.10 -12.50
N ILE A 123 -2.48 9.48 -12.00
CA ILE A 123 -3.86 9.79 -12.42
C ILE A 123 -4.39 11.09 -11.79
N SER A 124 -3.76 11.58 -10.74
CA SER A 124 -4.28 12.61 -9.85
C SER A 124 -3.93 14.02 -10.32
N GLN A 125 -4.85 14.69 -11.03
CA GLN A 125 -4.62 16.02 -11.58
C GLN A 125 -4.19 17.08 -10.54
N ASN A 126 -4.66 16.96 -9.30
CA ASN A 126 -4.33 17.89 -8.21
C ASN A 126 -2.88 17.79 -7.71
N LEU A 127 -2.09 16.82 -8.17
CA LEU A 127 -0.69 16.64 -7.82
C LEU A 127 0.27 17.24 -8.84
N LYS A 128 -0.26 17.82 -9.94
CA LYS A 128 0.56 18.37 -11.01
C LYS A 128 1.45 19.51 -10.52
N GLU A 129 0.87 20.51 -9.89
CA GLU A 129 1.58 21.71 -9.45
C GLU A 129 2.74 21.38 -8.50
N VAL A 130 2.52 20.58 -7.48
CA VAL A 130 3.56 20.17 -6.51
C VAL A 130 4.71 19.42 -7.18
N ASN A 131 4.43 18.60 -8.20
CA ASN A 131 5.46 17.90 -8.95
C ASN A 131 6.27 18.86 -9.85
N GLU A 132 5.60 19.73 -10.58
CA GLU A 132 6.26 20.69 -11.48
C GLU A 132 7.11 21.71 -10.70
N GLU A 133 6.64 22.21 -9.56
CA GLU A 133 7.41 23.05 -8.63
C GLU A 133 8.67 22.36 -8.11
N ALA A 134 8.58 21.05 -7.86
CA ALA A 134 9.74 20.23 -7.46
C ALA A 134 10.68 19.92 -8.65
N GLY A 135 10.35 20.34 -9.87
CA GLY A 135 11.16 20.12 -11.08
C GLY A 135 11.01 18.74 -11.71
N ASN A 136 9.89 18.04 -11.46
CA ASN A 136 9.54 16.81 -12.14
C ASN A 136 8.71 17.13 -13.38
N THR A 137 8.90 16.40 -14.49
CA THR A 137 7.94 16.38 -15.57
C THR A 137 6.73 15.57 -15.12
N TYR A 138 5.55 16.18 -15.05
CA TYR A 138 4.33 15.50 -14.63
C TYR A 138 3.45 15.13 -15.81
N VAL A 139 3.10 13.85 -15.91
CA VAL A 139 2.20 13.31 -16.94
C VAL A 139 0.95 12.75 -16.24
N CYS A 140 -0.17 13.47 -16.37
CA CYS A 140 -1.43 13.08 -15.75
C CYS A 140 -2.15 12.05 -16.60
N GLY A 141 -2.45 10.88 -16.03
CA GLY A 141 -3.22 9.82 -16.67
C GLY A 141 -2.88 8.44 -16.16
N GLN A 142 -3.69 7.48 -16.57
CA GLN A 142 -3.42 6.07 -16.29
C GLN A 142 -2.28 5.58 -17.17
N PHE A 143 -1.23 5.03 -16.55
CA PHE A 143 -0.07 4.52 -17.28
C PHE A 143 -0.43 3.30 -18.14
N ASP A 144 -0.17 3.41 -19.44
CA ASP A 144 -0.34 2.34 -20.41
C ASP A 144 0.57 2.53 -21.65
N ASP A 145 0.40 1.68 -22.65
CA ASP A 145 1.17 1.72 -23.90
C ASP A 145 0.77 2.85 -24.87
N THR A 146 -0.31 3.58 -24.61
CA THR A 146 -0.73 4.73 -25.44
C THR A 146 0.02 6.01 -25.06
N MET A 147 0.54 6.11 -23.83
CA MET A 147 1.26 7.29 -23.38
C MET A 147 2.55 7.54 -24.18
N ASP A 148 2.77 8.81 -24.53
CA ASP A 148 4.02 9.27 -25.14
C ASP A 148 5.04 9.65 -24.06
N LEU A 149 5.89 8.69 -23.70
CA LEU A 149 6.90 8.83 -22.66
C LEU A 149 8.30 8.55 -23.21
N PRO A 150 9.34 9.18 -22.66
CA PRO A 150 10.72 8.92 -23.09
C PRO A 150 11.17 7.49 -22.75
N LYS A 151 12.20 7.01 -23.43
CA LYS A 151 12.93 5.82 -22.97
C LYS A 151 13.59 6.11 -21.63
N ALA A 152 13.42 5.23 -20.66
CA ALA A 152 13.92 5.39 -19.30
C ALA A 152 14.98 4.35 -18.95
N ASN A 153 16.06 4.81 -18.34
CA ASN A 153 17.10 3.93 -17.80
C ASN A 153 16.62 3.22 -16.53
N ILE A 154 15.81 3.93 -15.75
CA ILE A 154 15.15 3.39 -14.55
C ILE A 154 13.65 3.70 -14.65
N ILE A 155 12.82 2.69 -14.49
CA ILE A 155 11.39 2.83 -14.21
C ILE A 155 11.17 2.33 -12.78
N VAL A 156 10.43 3.09 -11.99
CA VAL A 156 10.02 2.68 -10.65
C VAL A 156 8.50 2.60 -10.61
N SER A 157 7.95 1.61 -9.92
CA SER A 157 6.52 1.45 -9.69
C SER A 157 6.35 0.93 -8.27
N THR A 158 6.07 1.82 -7.31
CA THR A 158 5.90 1.43 -5.91
C THR A 158 4.43 1.47 -5.51
N ASN A 159 3.89 0.34 -5.09
CA ASN A 159 2.50 0.20 -4.64
C ASN A 159 1.45 0.68 -5.67
N VAL A 160 1.69 0.45 -6.96
CA VAL A 160 0.77 0.81 -8.05
C VAL A 160 0.27 -0.40 -8.84
N PHE A 161 1.10 -1.43 -9.00
CA PHE A 161 0.78 -2.56 -9.88
C PHE A 161 -0.43 -3.38 -9.41
N GLN A 162 -0.65 -3.46 -8.10
CA GLN A 162 -1.86 -4.09 -7.54
C GLN A 162 -3.14 -3.28 -7.77
N HIS A 163 -3.03 -1.98 -8.04
CA HIS A 163 -4.15 -1.09 -8.37
C HIS A 163 -4.49 -1.09 -9.87
N THR A 164 -3.65 -1.70 -10.69
CA THR A 164 -3.78 -1.68 -12.14
C THR A 164 -4.75 -2.77 -12.58
N LYS A 165 -5.91 -2.37 -13.15
CA LYS A 165 -6.89 -3.32 -13.67
C LYS A 165 -6.41 -3.99 -14.95
N ASP A 166 -5.95 -3.21 -15.94
CA ASP A 166 -5.37 -3.72 -17.20
C ASP A 166 -3.85 -3.85 -17.07
N ILE A 167 -3.42 -4.96 -16.44
CA ILE A 167 -1.99 -5.28 -16.28
C ILE A 167 -1.28 -5.48 -17.61
N HIS A 168 -2.01 -5.87 -18.66
CA HIS A 168 -1.43 -6.11 -19.99
C HIS A 168 -1.09 -4.79 -20.68
N ALA A 169 -1.97 -3.77 -20.63
CA ALA A 169 -1.65 -2.43 -21.13
C ALA A 169 -0.50 -1.80 -20.35
N PHE A 170 -0.48 -1.98 -19.02
CA PHE A 170 0.62 -1.52 -18.17
C PHE A 170 1.96 -2.15 -18.59
N LEU A 171 2.02 -3.47 -18.76
CA LEU A 171 3.25 -4.18 -19.15
C LEU A 171 3.72 -3.79 -20.56
N ARG A 172 2.82 -3.58 -21.51
CA ARG A 172 3.19 -3.04 -22.84
C ARG A 172 3.79 -1.63 -22.70
N GLY A 173 3.24 -0.78 -21.81
CA GLY A 173 3.80 0.52 -21.50
C GLY A 173 5.21 0.42 -20.92
N ILE A 174 5.45 -0.49 -19.96
CA ILE A 174 6.80 -0.77 -19.43
C ILE A 174 7.76 -1.17 -20.55
N VAL A 175 7.41 -2.17 -21.37
CA VAL A 175 8.26 -2.63 -22.49
C VAL A 175 8.56 -1.50 -23.48
N LYS A 176 7.53 -0.66 -23.76
CA LYS A 176 7.68 0.51 -24.65
C LYS A 176 8.70 1.52 -24.12
N CYS A 177 8.75 1.76 -22.81
CA CYS A 177 9.59 2.81 -22.23
C CYS A 177 10.94 2.30 -21.68
N LEU A 178 11.04 1.02 -21.32
CA LEU A 178 12.21 0.47 -20.64
C LEU A 178 13.47 0.40 -21.51
N ASN A 179 14.56 0.99 -21.00
CA ASN A 179 15.91 0.91 -21.57
C ASN A 179 16.96 0.72 -20.46
N GLY A 180 16.68 -0.19 -19.53
CA GLY A 180 17.52 -0.46 -18.38
C GLY A 180 16.83 -1.36 -17.37
N VAL A 181 16.52 -0.84 -16.19
CA VAL A 181 15.92 -1.60 -15.09
C VAL A 181 14.57 -1.02 -14.70
N TRP A 182 13.56 -1.90 -14.60
CA TRP A 182 12.30 -1.62 -13.94
C TRP A 182 12.34 -2.15 -12.51
N VAL A 183 12.09 -1.29 -11.53
CA VAL A 183 11.93 -1.66 -10.12
C VAL A 183 10.44 -1.67 -9.81
N LEU A 184 9.95 -2.82 -9.41
CA LEU A 184 8.56 -3.02 -9.02
C LEU A 184 8.49 -3.34 -7.53
N GLU A 185 7.68 -2.58 -6.78
CA GLU A 185 7.32 -2.89 -5.40
C GLU A 185 5.82 -3.09 -5.24
N PHE A 186 5.48 -4.11 -4.47
CA PHE A 186 4.10 -4.42 -4.12
C PHE A 186 4.01 -5.10 -2.76
N PRO A 187 2.86 -5.02 -2.05
CA PRO A 187 2.61 -5.80 -0.84
C PRO A 187 2.73 -7.29 -1.16
N TYR A 188 3.66 -7.99 -0.50
CA TYR A 188 3.91 -9.39 -0.79
C TYR A 188 2.84 -10.27 -0.17
N THR A 189 2.02 -10.86 -1.00
CA THR A 189 0.85 -11.62 -0.56
C THR A 189 1.21 -12.81 0.32
N LEU A 190 2.37 -13.48 0.12
CA LEU A 190 2.81 -14.53 1.03
C LEU A 190 2.90 -14.02 2.47
N THR A 191 3.52 -12.85 2.71
CA THR A 191 3.59 -12.26 4.04
C THR A 191 2.20 -11.91 4.58
N THR A 192 1.33 -11.33 3.73
CA THR A 192 -0.06 -11.03 4.08
C THR A 192 -0.81 -12.28 4.59
N LEU A 193 -0.63 -13.40 3.91
CA LEU A 193 -1.29 -14.67 4.24
C LEU A 193 -0.69 -15.32 5.50
N GLU A 194 0.64 -15.32 5.63
CA GLU A 194 1.35 -15.88 6.79
C GLU A 194 1.04 -15.12 8.08
N THR A 195 0.81 -13.81 7.99
CA THR A 195 0.57 -12.92 9.14
C THR A 195 -0.89 -12.51 9.31
N LEU A 196 -1.81 -13.13 8.54
CA LEU A 196 -3.27 -12.91 8.60
C LEU A 196 -3.68 -11.42 8.50
N GLN A 197 -3.00 -10.64 7.66
CA GLN A 197 -3.32 -9.24 7.44
C GLN A 197 -4.54 -9.11 6.50
N PHE A 198 -5.72 -9.49 6.97
CA PHE A 198 -6.96 -9.42 6.19
C PHE A 198 -7.35 -7.99 5.80
N ASP A 199 -6.86 -7.00 6.50
CA ASP A 199 -7.03 -5.57 6.24
C ASP A 199 -6.25 -5.05 5.02
N GLN A 200 -5.35 -5.86 4.45
CA GLN A 200 -4.72 -5.59 3.15
C GLN A 200 -5.70 -5.73 1.98
N PHE A 201 -6.86 -6.41 2.20
CA PHE A 201 -7.85 -6.62 1.17
C PHE A 201 -8.85 -5.47 1.16
N TYR A 202 -8.84 -4.67 0.06
CA TYR A 202 -9.79 -3.56 -0.16
C TYR A 202 -9.92 -3.28 -1.66
N HIS A 203 -11.00 -2.61 -2.04
CA HIS A 203 -11.48 -2.52 -3.44
C HIS A 203 -10.50 -1.88 -4.42
N GLU A 204 -9.53 -1.09 -3.94
CA GLU A 204 -8.51 -0.50 -4.80
C GLU A 204 -7.41 -1.48 -5.21
N HIS A 205 -7.25 -2.60 -4.50
CA HIS A 205 -6.31 -3.65 -4.83
C HIS A 205 -6.97 -4.71 -5.72
N TYR A 206 -6.87 -4.56 -7.04
CA TYR A 206 -7.41 -5.55 -7.97
C TYR A 206 -6.68 -6.89 -7.87
N TYR A 207 -5.37 -6.88 -7.60
CA TYR A 207 -4.51 -8.05 -7.52
C TYR A 207 -3.74 -8.13 -6.21
N TYR A 208 -3.47 -9.36 -5.80
CA TYR A 208 -2.62 -9.70 -4.65
C TYR A 208 -1.48 -10.59 -5.16
N TRP A 209 -0.31 -9.99 -5.30
CA TRP A 209 0.77 -10.59 -6.05
C TRP A 209 1.62 -11.53 -5.21
N LEU A 210 1.84 -12.74 -5.75
CA LEU A 210 2.93 -13.66 -5.45
C LEU A 210 4.00 -13.53 -6.53
N VAL A 211 5.22 -13.99 -6.26
CA VAL A 211 6.32 -13.90 -7.25
C VAL A 211 6.14 -14.93 -8.36
N SER A 212 5.66 -16.14 -8.04
CA SER A 212 5.50 -17.23 -9.01
C SER A 212 4.66 -16.86 -10.24
N PRO A 213 3.44 -16.31 -10.11
CA PRO A 213 2.64 -15.92 -11.28
C PRO A 213 3.28 -14.79 -12.07
N LEU A 214 4.04 -13.88 -11.42
CA LEU A 214 4.71 -12.77 -12.08
C LEU A 214 5.86 -13.22 -12.99
N VAL A 215 6.57 -14.30 -12.65
CA VAL A 215 7.65 -14.83 -13.50
C VAL A 215 7.13 -15.12 -14.89
N LYS A 216 6.09 -15.94 -14.98
CA LYS A 216 5.50 -16.31 -16.28
C LYS A 216 4.90 -15.10 -16.99
N LEU A 217 4.17 -14.25 -16.25
CA LEU A 217 3.57 -13.05 -16.82
C LEU A 217 4.64 -12.15 -17.45
N PHE A 218 5.79 -11.94 -16.79
CA PHE A 218 6.85 -11.09 -17.32
C PHE A 218 7.57 -11.73 -18.51
N GLU A 219 7.79 -13.04 -18.49
CA GLU A 219 8.38 -13.77 -19.60
C GLU A 219 7.56 -13.61 -20.90
N ASP A 220 6.22 -13.61 -20.81
CA ASP A 220 5.30 -13.41 -21.94
C ASP A 220 5.49 -12.02 -22.61
N TYR A 221 6.11 -11.05 -21.89
CA TYR A 221 6.45 -9.71 -22.38
C TYR A 221 7.96 -9.51 -22.66
N GLY A 222 8.74 -10.59 -22.65
CA GLY A 222 10.20 -10.50 -22.83
C GLY A 222 10.92 -9.80 -21.68
N LEU A 223 10.32 -9.79 -20.49
CA LEU A 223 10.88 -9.24 -19.27
C LEU A 223 11.41 -10.38 -18.38
N ARG A 224 12.40 -10.07 -17.55
CA ARG A 224 13.00 -11.06 -16.64
C ARG A 224 13.34 -10.43 -15.30
N ILE A 225 13.02 -11.11 -14.21
CA ILE A 225 13.46 -10.74 -12.87
C ILE A 225 14.94 -11.05 -12.71
N ILE A 226 15.76 -10.05 -12.35
CA ILE A 226 17.20 -10.20 -12.14
C ILE A 226 17.60 -10.14 -10.68
N PHE A 227 16.74 -9.58 -9.81
CA PHE A 227 16.93 -9.56 -8.37
C PHE A 227 15.59 -9.41 -7.66
N ALA A 228 15.49 -9.95 -6.44
CA ALA A 228 14.31 -9.81 -5.58
C ALA A 228 14.75 -9.62 -4.12
N LYS A 229 14.06 -8.74 -3.40
CA LYS A 229 14.32 -8.51 -1.98
C LYS A 229 13.03 -8.20 -1.23
N HIS A 230 12.85 -8.84 -0.09
CA HIS A 230 11.74 -8.56 0.80
C HIS A 230 12.11 -7.48 1.82
N PHE A 231 11.19 -6.56 2.06
CA PHE A 231 11.32 -5.47 3.03
C PHE A 231 10.16 -5.52 4.03
N PRO A 232 10.39 -5.19 5.32
CA PRO A 232 9.34 -5.22 6.34
C PRO A 232 8.40 -4.01 6.29
N ILE A 233 8.60 -3.06 5.37
CA ILE A 233 7.76 -1.88 5.22
C ILE A 233 6.35 -2.25 4.71
N HIS A 234 5.32 -1.47 5.06
CA HIS A 234 3.92 -1.64 4.64
C HIS A 234 3.31 -3.03 4.94
N GLY A 235 3.86 -3.75 5.94
CA GLY A 235 3.40 -5.10 6.31
C GLY A 235 4.04 -6.23 5.50
N GLY A 236 5.12 -5.93 4.80
CA GLY A 236 5.89 -6.84 3.96
C GLY A 236 5.77 -6.47 2.48
N THR A 237 6.82 -5.85 1.94
CA THR A 237 6.91 -5.44 0.54
C THR A 237 7.92 -6.31 -0.20
N MET A 238 7.54 -6.81 -1.37
CA MET A 238 8.47 -7.41 -2.31
C MET A 238 8.94 -6.35 -3.30
N ARG A 239 10.26 -6.23 -3.46
CA ARG A 239 10.90 -5.43 -4.51
C ARG A 239 11.54 -6.35 -5.52
N LEU A 240 11.17 -6.18 -6.78
CA LEU A 240 11.74 -6.90 -7.91
C LEU A 240 12.52 -5.92 -8.79
N TRP A 241 13.71 -6.33 -9.23
CA TRP A 241 14.45 -5.67 -10.30
C TRP A 241 14.26 -6.48 -11.58
N ILE A 242 13.76 -5.83 -12.61
CA ILE A 242 13.30 -6.46 -13.85
C ILE A 242 13.97 -5.76 -15.03
N THR A 243 14.38 -6.53 -16.02
CA THR A 243 14.99 -6.00 -17.25
C THR A 243 14.50 -6.80 -18.46
N ASN A 244 14.89 -6.37 -19.66
CA ASN A 244 14.63 -7.14 -20.87
C ASN A 244 15.36 -8.50 -20.80
N SER A 245 14.74 -9.57 -21.26
CA SER A 245 15.25 -10.95 -21.12
C SER A 245 16.62 -11.20 -21.76
N SER A 246 17.07 -10.31 -22.67
CA SER A 246 18.41 -10.36 -23.30
C SER A 246 19.54 -9.88 -22.42
N MET A 247 19.26 -9.29 -21.24
CA MET A 247 20.25 -8.67 -20.36
C MET A 247 20.52 -9.53 -19.10
N GLY A 248 21.55 -10.36 -19.15
CA GLY A 248 22.12 -11.05 -17.98
C GLY A 248 21.43 -12.35 -17.54
N PRO A 249 22.07 -13.11 -16.63
CA PRO A 249 21.49 -14.31 -16.02
C PRO A 249 20.38 -13.94 -15.02
N GLY A 250 19.30 -14.71 -14.96
CA GLY A 250 18.28 -14.57 -13.94
C GLY A 250 18.67 -15.19 -12.59
N ILE A 251 17.85 -14.99 -11.58
CA ILE A 251 18.00 -15.52 -10.22
C ILE A 251 17.16 -16.79 -9.99
N ASP A 252 17.27 -17.74 -10.90
CA ASP A 252 16.37 -18.90 -10.95
C ASP A 252 16.29 -19.67 -9.62
N SER A 253 17.38 -19.77 -8.86
CA SER A 253 17.43 -20.47 -7.56
C SER A 253 16.62 -19.74 -6.47
N LEU A 254 16.65 -18.40 -6.44
CA LEU A 254 15.86 -17.60 -5.49
C LEU A 254 14.37 -17.66 -5.83
N ILE A 255 14.04 -17.50 -7.10
CA ILE A 255 12.68 -17.63 -7.61
C ILE A 255 12.11 -19.03 -7.32
N ALA A 256 12.89 -20.08 -7.58
CA ALA A 256 12.47 -21.45 -7.26
C ALA A 256 12.22 -21.64 -5.76
N THR A 257 13.01 -21.02 -4.89
CA THR A 257 12.80 -21.05 -3.44
C THR A 257 11.52 -20.34 -3.03
N MET A 258 11.24 -19.15 -3.61
CA MET A 258 10.00 -18.41 -3.39
C MET A 258 8.80 -19.23 -3.89
N ALA A 259 8.86 -19.75 -5.12
CA ALA A 259 7.81 -20.58 -5.70
C ALA A 259 7.49 -21.82 -4.86
N LYS A 260 8.51 -22.44 -4.26
CA LYS A 260 8.31 -23.58 -3.34
C LYS A 260 7.51 -23.17 -2.10
N LYS A 261 7.82 -22.02 -1.49
CA LYS A 261 7.09 -21.49 -0.32
C LYS A 261 5.66 -21.12 -0.69
N GLU A 262 5.46 -20.42 -1.80
CA GLU A 262 4.15 -19.99 -2.27
C GLU A 262 3.20 -21.15 -2.55
N ARG A 263 3.71 -22.27 -3.09
CA ARG A 263 2.91 -23.50 -3.32
C ARG A 263 2.55 -24.27 -2.04
N GLN A 264 3.16 -23.92 -0.90
CA GLN A 264 2.84 -24.55 0.39
C GLN A 264 1.70 -23.84 1.14
N ILE A 265 1.19 -22.72 0.58
CA ILE A 265 0.11 -21.95 1.19
C ILE A 265 -1.19 -22.77 1.13
N ASP A 266 -1.82 -22.88 2.28
CA ASP A 266 -3.18 -23.40 2.39
C ASP A 266 -4.18 -22.25 2.22
N PHE A 267 -4.55 -21.99 0.97
CA PHE A 267 -5.48 -20.92 0.62
C PHE A 267 -6.88 -21.16 1.19
N ASP A 268 -7.35 -22.41 1.25
CA ASP A 268 -8.68 -22.75 1.73
C ASP A 268 -8.83 -22.47 3.23
N ALA A 269 -7.77 -22.65 4.00
CA ALA A 269 -7.78 -22.36 5.43
C ALA A 269 -7.71 -20.87 5.77
N PHE A 270 -7.31 -19.98 4.83
CA PHE A 270 -7.02 -18.59 5.14
C PHE A 270 -8.24 -17.84 5.66
N ASN A 271 -9.39 -17.95 4.98
CA ASN A 271 -10.63 -17.28 5.41
C ASN A 271 -11.00 -17.65 6.86
N GLY A 272 -10.97 -18.95 7.21
CA GLY A 272 -11.27 -19.41 8.55
C GLY A 272 -10.29 -18.91 9.62
N LYS A 273 -9.00 -18.79 9.28
CA LYS A 273 -7.98 -18.20 10.16
C LYS A 273 -8.23 -16.69 10.37
N CYS A 274 -8.59 -15.96 9.34
CA CYS A 274 -8.93 -14.53 9.44
C CYS A 274 -10.18 -14.32 10.30
N GLN A 275 -11.22 -15.14 10.18
CA GLN A 275 -12.41 -15.06 11.03
C GLN A 275 -12.07 -15.26 12.51
N LYS A 276 -11.20 -16.21 12.83
CA LYS A 276 -10.72 -16.41 14.21
C LYS A 276 -9.93 -15.20 14.71
N GLN A 277 -9.08 -14.63 13.87
CA GLN A 277 -8.31 -13.41 14.21
C GLN A 277 -9.24 -12.23 14.46
N MET A 278 -10.27 -12.01 13.63
CA MET A 278 -11.28 -10.97 13.84
C MET A 278 -12.00 -11.15 15.16
N ASN A 279 -12.44 -12.38 15.50
CA ASN A 279 -13.09 -12.66 16.79
C ASN A 279 -12.15 -12.37 17.96
N THR A 280 -10.87 -12.75 17.87
CA THR A 280 -9.86 -12.42 18.89
C THR A 280 -9.72 -10.91 19.08
N CYS A 281 -9.75 -10.13 18.00
CA CYS A 281 -9.69 -8.66 18.08
C CYS A 281 -10.96 -8.08 18.71
N ILE A 282 -12.15 -8.63 18.41
CA ILE A 282 -13.42 -8.21 19.03
C ILE A 282 -13.37 -8.49 20.53
N ASP A 283 -13.05 -9.70 20.95
CA ASP A 283 -12.97 -10.10 22.39
C ASP A 283 -11.97 -9.19 23.14
N PHE A 284 -10.85 -8.86 22.51
CA PHE A 284 -9.86 -7.96 23.08
C PHE A 284 -10.41 -6.55 23.29
N LEU A 285 -11.03 -5.95 22.24
CA LEU A 285 -11.59 -4.60 22.31
C LEU A 285 -12.71 -4.51 23.33
N ASP A 286 -13.60 -5.52 23.41
CA ASP A 286 -14.70 -5.60 24.37
C ASP A 286 -14.18 -5.77 25.81
N GLY A 287 -13.01 -6.37 25.97
CA GLY A 287 -12.33 -6.54 27.26
C GLY A 287 -11.65 -5.27 27.81
N LEU A 288 -11.38 -4.27 26.97
CA LEU A 288 -10.69 -3.04 27.39
C LEU A 288 -11.54 -2.23 28.37
N LYS A 289 -10.91 -1.76 29.44
CA LYS A 289 -11.55 -0.87 30.41
C LYS A 289 -11.25 0.59 30.08
N GLY A 290 -12.27 1.44 30.28
CA GLY A 290 -12.16 2.86 30.03
C GLY A 290 -12.38 3.24 28.56
N ARG A 291 -12.13 4.51 28.25
CA ARG A 291 -12.38 5.08 26.92
C ARG A 291 -11.27 4.68 25.96
N THR A 292 -11.64 4.02 24.89
CA THR A 292 -10.75 3.60 23.82
C THR A 292 -10.95 4.46 22.59
N VAL A 293 -9.87 4.92 21.97
CA VAL A 293 -9.86 5.64 20.70
C VAL A 293 -8.86 4.98 19.73
N PHE A 294 -8.91 5.36 18.46
CA PHE A 294 -8.08 4.74 17.44
C PHE A 294 -7.05 5.73 16.88
N PHE A 295 -5.97 5.22 16.31
CA PHE A 295 -4.95 6.02 15.64
C PHE A 295 -4.68 5.51 14.24
N GLY A 296 -4.87 6.39 13.22
CA GLY A 296 -4.63 6.13 11.80
C GLY A 296 -5.92 5.84 11.03
N ALA A 297 -6.49 6.85 10.36
CA ALA A 297 -7.59 6.70 9.39
C ALA A 297 -7.03 6.26 8.02
N ALA A 298 -6.25 5.17 8.02
CA ALA A 298 -5.68 4.56 6.83
C ALA A 298 -6.67 3.54 6.23
N ALA A 299 -6.54 3.23 4.92
CA ALA A 299 -7.39 2.26 4.22
C ALA A 299 -7.51 0.94 4.99
N LYS A 300 -6.40 0.38 5.43
CA LYS A 300 -6.37 -0.86 6.23
C LYS A 300 -7.14 -0.74 7.54
N GLY A 301 -7.00 0.38 8.25
CA GLY A 301 -7.73 0.62 9.48
C GLY A 301 -9.25 0.68 9.25
N CYS A 302 -9.69 1.24 8.12
CA CYS A 302 -11.11 1.26 7.75
C CYS A 302 -11.63 -0.16 7.48
N VAL A 303 -10.90 -0.98 6.72
CA VAL A 303 -11.24 -2.40 6.52
C VAL A 303 -11.31 -3.14 7.84
N PHE A 304 -10.28 -2.99 8.68
CA PHE A 304 -10.23 -3.65 9.99
C PHE A 304 -11.45 -3.33 10.83
N LEU A 305 -11.76 -2.05 11.04
CA LEU A 305 -12.89 -1.61 11.87
C LEU A 305 -14.23 -2.12 11.32
N ASP A 306 -14.46 -2.04 10.01
CA ASP A 306 -15.70 -2.50 9.41
C ASP A 306 -15.81 -4.03 9.45
N ALA A 307 -14.74 -4.77 9.21
CA ALA A 307 -14.74 -6.23 9.27
C ALA A 307 -15.09 -6.76 10.68
N ILE A 308 -14.63 -6.09 11.73
CA ILE A 308 -14.98 -6.40 13.12
C ILE A 308 -16.27 -5.69 13.61
N LYS A 309 -16.97 -4.97 12.72
CA LYS A 309 -18.21 -4.22 13.00
C LYS A 309 -18.07 -3.17 14.11
N CYS A 310 -16.87 -2.58 14.24
CA CYS A 310 -16.58 -1.52 15.19
C CYS A 310 -17.01 -0.15 14.62
N SER A 311 -17.92 0.52 15.29
CA SER A 311 -18.48 1.81 14.86
C SER A 311 -18.92 2.67 16.04
N ILE A 312 -19.35 3.90 15.77
CA ILE A 312 -19.95 4.77 16.82
C ILE A 312 -21.21 4.17 17.46
N LYS A 313 -21.84 3.16 16.83
CA LYS A 313 -22.99 2.45 17.44
C LYS A 313 -22.55 1.48 18.56
N THR A 314 -21.35 0.90 18.45
CA THR A 314 -20.76 -0.01 19.44
C THR A 314 -19.84 0.72 20.42
N MET A 315 -19.20 1.80 19.96
CA MET A 315 -18.26 2.61 20.76
C MET A 315 -18.53 4.12 20.59
N PRO A 316 -19.64 4.67 21.15
CA PRO A 316 -20.13 6.02 20.85
C PRO A 316 -19.17 7.15 21.24
N ASP A 317 -18.29 6.93 22.22
CA ASP A 317 -17.35 7.94 22.72
C ASP A 317 -15.98 7.87 21.99
N SER A 318 -15.85 7.00 20.99
CA SER A 318 -14.61 6.79 20.26
C SER A 318 -14.47 7.75 19.07
N PHE A 319 -13.24 7.96 18.65
CA PHE A 319 -12.86 8.71 17.46
C PHE A 319 -11.53 8.17 16.91
N ILE A 320 -11.13 8.65 15.73
CA ILE A 320 -9.85 8.27 15.14
C ILE A 320 -8.95 9.50 15.11
N ILE A 321 -7.69 9.34 15.50
CA ILE A 321 -6.66 10.36 15.35
C ILE A 321 -5.91 10.09 14.05
N ASP A 322 -5.72 11.13 13.23
CA ASP A 322 -4.87 11.04 12.05
C ASP A 322 -4.11 12.35 11.86
N ASP A 323 -2.82 12.25 11.51
CA ASP A 323 -1.96 13.41 11.35
C ASP A 323 -2.10 14.09 9.97
N THR A 324 -2.84 13.46 9.02
CA THR A 324 -3.09 13.99 7.68
C THR A 324 -4.14 15.10 7.74
N PRO A 325 -3.79 16.37 7.46
CA PRO A 325 -4.72 17.50 7.60
C PRO A 325 -5.99 17.33 6.76
N ASP A 326 -5.86 16.81 5.54
CA ASP A 326 -6.97 16.65 4.59
C ASP A 326 -8.04 15.65 5.06
N LYS A 327 -7.74 14.80 6.04
CA LYS A 327 -8.68 13.84 6.63
C LYS A 327 -9.38 14.38 7.89
N GLN A 328 -8.78 15.37 8.54
CA GLN A 328 -9.27 15.89 9.81
C GLN A 328 -10.62 16.57 9.65
N GLY A 329 -11.55 16.26 10.55
CA GLY A 329 -12.92 16.73 10.51
C GLY A 329 -13.89 15.81 9.76
N LEU A 330 -13.39 14.95 8.87
CA LEU A 330 -14.18 13.97 8.11
C LEU A 330 -14.50 12.72 8.97
N PHE A 331 -15.33 11.84 8.42
CA PHE A 331 -15.80 10.62 9.09
C PHE A 331 -15.46 9.37 8.27
N VAL A 332 -15.05 8.31 8.96
CA VAL A 332 -14.63 7.05 8.34
C VAL A 332 -15.86 6.23 7.90
N PRO A 333 -15.96 5.86 6.61
CA PRO A 333 -17.11 5.16 6.05
C PRO A 333 -17.33 3.81 6.75
N GLY A 334 -18.58 3.40 6.91
CA GLY A 334 -19.00 2.19 7.60
C GLY A 334 -18.99 2.32 9.12
N THR A 335 -18.12 3.17 9.70
CA THR A 335 -17.93 3.28 11.14
C THR A 335 -18.60 4.50 11.78
N GLY A 336 -18.64 5.62 11.06
CA GLY A 336 -19.12 6.91 11.57
C GLY A 336 -18.15 7.59 12.55
N PHE A 337 -16.95 7.06 12.78
CA PHE A 337 -15.95 7.70 13.62
C PHE A 337 -15.40 8.96 12.98
N LYS A 338 -15.36 10.04 13.77
CA LYS A 338 -14.75 11.30 13.33
C LYS A 338 -13.23 11.23 13.36
N VAL A 339 -12.59 11.72 12.31
CA VAL A 339 -11.12 11.89 12.26
C VAL A 339 -10.76 13.21 12.94
N CYS A 340 -9.85 13.16 13.89
CA CYS A 340 -9.47 14.26 14.77
C CYS A 340 -7.96 14.48 14.81
N THR A 341 -7.53 15.67 15.23
CA THR A 341 -6.14 15.99 15.51
C THR A 341 -5.67 15.38 16.84
N ARG A 342 -4.37 15.25 17.04
CA ARG A 342 -3.75 14.80 18.30
C ARG A 342 -4.11 15.70 19.50
N ASP A 343 -4.38 16.98 19.28
CA ASP A 343 -4.74 17.95 20.33
C ASP A 343 -5.96 17.53 21.14
N ARG A 344 -6.80 16.67 20.56
CA ARG A 344 -7.96 16.12 21.26
C ARG A 344 -7.57 15.24 22.44
N LEU A 345 -6.43 14.53 22.36
CA LEU A 345 -5.91 13.72 23.48
C LEU A 345 -5.54 14.57 24.72
N ALA A 346 -5.12 15.81 24.51
CA ALA A 346 -4.81 16.73 25.61
C ALA A 346 -6.05 17.31 26.28
N LYS A 347 -7.20 17.29 25.59
CA LYS A 347 -8.46 17.92 26.04
C LYS A 347 -9.46 16.94 26.63
N GLU A 348 -9.34 15.67 26.29
CA GLU A 348 -10.29 14.64 26.68
C GLU A 348 -9.58 13.47 27.36
N LYS A 349 -10.21 12.90 28.41
CA LYS A 349 -9.68 11.71 29.06
C LYS A 349 -9.83 10.52 28.09
N VAL A 350 -8.72 9.90 27.74
CA VAL A 350 -8.60 8.68 26.95
C VAL A 350 -7.77 7.69 27.77
N ASP A 351 -8.22 6.47 27.88
CA ASP A 351 -7.54 5.42 28.64
C ASP A 351 -6.73 4.50 27.72
N ASN A 352 -7.22 4.25 26.50
CA ASN A 352 -6.58 3.35 25.55
C ASN A 352 -6.52 3.95 24.14
N ILE A 353 -5.40 3.77 23.45
CA ILE A 353 -5.24 4.03 22.02
C ILE A 353 -4.96 2.72 21.29
N VAL A 354 -5.75 2.40 20.25
CA VAL A 354 -5.49 1.27 19.35
C VAL A 354 -4.98 1.79 18.02
N ILE A 355 -3.74 1.44 17.67
CA ILE A 355 -3.10 1.85 16.41
C ILE A 355 -3.64 0.96 15.28
N LEU A 356 -4.33 1.59 14.33
CA LEU A 356 -4.87 0.94 13.13
C LEU A 356 -3.83 0.86 11.99
N ALA A 357 -2.92 1.83 11.94
CA ALA A 357 -1.80 1.82 11.01
C ALA A 357 -0.68 0.88 11.53
N HIS A 358 -1.03 -0.41 11.74
CA HIS A 358 -0.20 -1.38 12.45
C HIS A 358 1.19 -1.58 11.81
N ASN A 359 1.36 -1.36 10.52
CA ASN A 359 2.66 -1.42 9.84
C ASN A 359 3.67 -0.38 10.33
N PHE A 360 3.20 0.65 11.03
CA PHE A 360 3.99 1.73 11.62
C PHE A 360 3.78 1.81 13.14
N ALA A 361 3.26 0.74 13.76
CA ALA A 361 2.85 0.75 15.16
C ALA A 361 4.00 1.15 16.10
N ASP A 362 5.20 0.59 15.94
CA ASP A 362 6.37 0.94 16.77
C ASP A 362 6.71 2.43 16.67
N TYR A 363 6.72 2.99 15.46
CA TYR A 363 7.02 4.40 15.23
C TYR A 363 5.94 5.32 15.85
N ILE A 364 4.67 4.95 15.66
CA ILE A 364 3.52 5.71 16.18
C ILE A 364 3.50 5.62 17.72
N ALA A 365 3.66 4.42 18.29
CA ALA A 365 3.70 4.21 19.73
C ALA A 365 4.82 5.01 20.37
N ALA A 366 6.04 4.97 19.85
CA ALA A 366 7.17 5.77 20.34
C ALA A 366 6.90 7.29 20.29
N SER A 367 6.11 7.75 19.31
CA SER A 367 5.66 9.14 19.22
C SER A 367 4.61 9.48 20.29
N LEU A 368 3.64 8.58 20.50
CA LEU A 368 2.54 8.76 21.46
C LEU A 368 3.00 8.70 22.90
N CYS A 369 3.89 7.78 23.26
CA CYS A 369 4.42 7.62 24.62
C CYS A 369 5.08 8.88 25.20
N ARG A 370 5.42 9.86 24.37
CA ARG A 370 5.98 11.14 24.84
C ARG A 370 4.97 12.02 25.57
N ASN A 371 3.68 11.93 25.20
CA ASN A 371 2.63 12.85 25.64
C ASN A 371 1.33 12.15 26.04
N PHE A 372 1.29 10.83 26.03
CA PHE A 372 0.14 10.02 26.40
C PHE A 372 0.54 9.00 27.48
N SER A 373 -0.21 8.96 28.58
CA SER A 373 0.07 8.09 29.73
C SER A 373 -0.87 6.89 29.86
N GLY A 374 -1.82 6.73 28.93
CA GLY A 374 -2.71 5.57 28.85
C GLY A 374 -2.06 4.38 28.13
N ASN A 375 -2.84 3.35 27.92
CA ASN A 375 -2.37 2.15 27.21
C ASN A 375 -2.37 2.35 25.70
N ILE A 376 -1.36 1.82 25.02
CA ILE A 376 -1.23 1.86 23.56
C ILE A 376 -1.16 0.42 23.05
N TYR A 377 -2.00 0.10 22.07
CA TYR A 377 -2.10 -1.24 21.50
C TYR A 377 -2.07 -1.21 19.98
N THR A 378 -1.76 -2.37 19.38
CA THR A 378 -2.16 -2.72 18.02
C THR A 378 -2.83 -4.10 18.04
N CYS A 379 -3.73 -4.36 17.10
CA CYS A 379 -4.45 -5.63 17.00
C CYS A 379 -3.87 -6.56 15.93
N LEU A 380 -3.20 -6.01 14.92
CA LEU A 380 -2.63 -6.78 13.81
C LEU A 380 -1.11 -6.57 13.70
N PRO A 381 -0.38 -7.60 13.19
CA PRO A 381 -0.81 -8.97 12.90
C PRO A 381 -1.12 -9.78 14.17
N THR A 382 -0.69 -9.31 15.31
CA THR A 382 -0.98 -9.85 16.65
C THR A 382 -1.27 -8.70 17.62
N ILE A 383 -2.01 -8.99 18.69
CA ILE A 383 -2.25 -7.99 19.73
C ILE A 383 -0.95 -7.72 20.46
N VAL A 384 -0.51 -6.45 20.44
CA VAL A 384 0.69 -5.97 21.12
C VAL A 384 0.30 -4.80 22.02
N HIS A 385 0.85 -4.75 23.23
CA HIS A 385 0.80 -3.63 24.19
C HIS A 385 2.18 -2.97 24.20
N PHE A 386 2.25 -1.66 23.95
CA PHE A 386 3.50 -0.88 23.87
C PHE A 386 3.84 -0.22 25.20
#